data_01164e2183ddc04a816e8b3822e2e7a5
#
_entry.id   01164e2183ddc04a816e8b3822e2e7a5
#
_cell.length_a   1.000
_cell.length_b   1.000
_cell.length_c   1.000
_cell.angle_alpha   90.00
_cell.angle_beta   90.00
_cell.angle_gamma   90.00
#
_symmetry.space_group_name_H-M   'P 1'
#
loop_
_entity.id
_entity.type
_entity.pdbx_description
1 polymer ?
#
loop_
_entity_poly.entity_id
_entity_poly.type
_entity_poly.pdbx_seq_one_letter_code
_entity_poly.pdbx_strand_id
1 'polypeptide(L)'
;MKLVYTQEAVADLKRLREFIAVHSPSTATRIATELICKIELLPDFPKMGVPVEMAPEPESVRDIVFGKYIVRYSVHIKTIIILRVWHALEGER
;
A
#
# COMPACT_ATOMS: atom_id res chain seq x y z
N MET A 1 5.29 15.47 -5.62
CA MET A 1 4.09 15.13 -4.82
C MET A 1 4.47 14.68 -3.43
N LYS A 2 3.66 15.05 -2.45
CA LYS A 2 3.83 14.62 -1.08
C LYS A 2 3.23 13.21 -0.90
N LEU A 3 3.87 12.39 -0.09
CA LEU A 3 3.39 11.04 0.24
C LEU A 3 2.99 11.02 1.71
N VAL A 4 1.76 10.59 1.97
CA VAL A 4 1.19 10.55 3.33
C VAL A 4 0.60 9.17 3.58
N TYR A 5 0.75 8.66 4.81
CA TYR A 5 0.18 7.39 5.24
C TYR A 5 -0.94 7.66 6.24
N THR A 6 -2.08 6.99 6.07
CA THR A 6 -3.13 7.02 7.09
C THR A 6 -2.69 6.22 8.31
N GLN A 7 -3.36 6.43 9.44
CA GLN A 7 -3.14 5.62 10.64
C GLN A 7 -3.41 4.14 10.34
N GLU A 8 -4.46 3.86 9.56
CA GLU A 8 -4.83 2.51 9.16
C GLU A 8 -3.72 1.86 8.33
N ALA A 9 -3.13 2.60 7.39
CA ALA A 9 -2.03 2.09 6.58
C ALA A 9 -0.79 1.79 7.43
N VAL A 10 -0.46 2.65 8.37
CA VAL A 10 0.66 2.41 9.29
C VAL A 10 0.40 1.17 10.13
N ALA A 11 -0.81 1.02 10.66
CA ALA A 11 -1.20 -0.16 11.43
C ALA A 11 -1.13 -1.42 10.58
N ASP A 12 -1.58 -1.35 9.33
CA ASP A 12 -1.51 -2.47 8.39
C ASP A 12 -0.06 -2.92 8.17
N LEU A 13 0.84 -1.97 7.92
CA LEU A 13 2.26 -2.28 7.72
C LEU A 13 2.89 -2.96 8.95
N LYS A 14 2.56 -2.48 10.14
CA LYS A 14 3.02 -3.10 11.38
C LYS A 14 2.48 -4.51 11.55
N ARG A 15 1.18 -4.70 11.30
CA ARG A 15 0.53 -6.01 11.38
C ARG A 15 1.20 -7.01 10.43
N LEU A 16 1.41 -6.63 9.18
CA LEU A 16 2.02 -7.49 8.17
C LEU A 16 3.46 -7.85 8.56
N ARG A 17 4.22 -6.87 9.03
CA ARG A 17 5.58 -7.10 9.47
C ARG A 17 5.64 -8.09 10.64
N GLU A 18 4.78 -7.92 11.64
CA GLU A 18 4.73 -8.80 12.80
C GLU A 18 4.31 -10.22 12.42
N PHE A 19 3.32 -10.33 11.55
CA PHE A 19 2.85 -11.63 11.07
C PHE A 19 3.96 -12.40 10.36
N ILE A 20 4.69 -11.74 9.48
CA ILE A 20 5.80 -12.37 8.75
C ILE A 20 6.96 -12.69 9.70
N ALA A 21 7.24 -11.83 10.67
CA ALA A 21 8.36 -11.98 11.60
C ALA A 21 8.22 -13.22 12.49
N VAL A 22 7.01 -13.69 12.73
CA VAL A 22 6.77 -14.94 13.48
C VAL A 22 7.47 -16.11 12.82
N HIS A 23 7.49 -16.13 11.48
CA HIS A 23 8.11 -17.20 10.70
C HIS A 23 9.55 -16.88 10.29
N SER A 24 9.83 -15.62 9.98
CA SER A 24 11.15 -15.21 9.51
C SER A 24 11.35 -13.70 9.69
N PRO A 25 12.07 -13.27 10.76
CA PRO A 25 12.34 -11.84 10.98
C PRO A 25 13.07 -11.17 9.82
N SER A 26 14.02 -11.86 9.18
CA SER A 26 14.76 -11.29 8.05
C SER A 26 13.86 -11.09 6.83
N THR A 27 12.94 -12.02 6.58
CA THR A 27 11.95 -11.90 5.50
C THR A 27 11.01 -10.73 5.77
N ALA A 28 10.57 -10.56 7.03
CA ALA A 28 9.70 -9.45 7.42
C ALA A 28 10.36 -8.10 7.11
N THR A 29 11.62 -7.95 7.47
CA THR A 29 12.38 -6.72 7.20
C THR A 29 12.51 -6.48 5.70
N ARG A 30 12.86 -7.51 4.93
CA ARG A 30 13.01 -7.42 3.48
C ARG A 30 11.71 -7.00 2.79
N ILE A 31 10.60 -7.64 3.14
CA ILE A 31 9.30 -7.34 2.53
C ILE A 31 8.85 -5.94 2.89
N ALA A 32 8.98 -5.53 4.15
CA ALA A 32 8.62 -4.18 4.57
C ALA A 32 9.43 -3.13 3.79
N THR A 33 10.72 -3.35 3.63
CA THR A 33 11.60 -2.46 2.88
C THR A 33 11.18 -2.39 1.41
N GLU A 34 10.91 -3.54 0.78
CA GLU A 34 10.47 -3.59 -0.62
C GLU A 34 9.14 -2.87 -0.83
N LEU A 35 8.17 -3.07 0.07
CA LEU A 35 6.88 -2.40 -0.03
C LEU A 35 7.05 -0.88 0.06
N ILE A 36 7.82 -0.39 1.01
CA ILE A 36 8.06 1.04 1.17
C ILE A 36 8.76 1.62 -0.06
N CYS A 37 9.79 0.94 -0.56
CA CYS A 37 10.48 1.38 -1.78
C CYS A 37 9.53 1.50 -2.97
N LYS A 38 8.62 0.54 -3.11
CA LYS A 38 7.63 0.56 -4.20
C LYS A 38 6.60 1.67 -4.01
N ILE A 39 6.13 1.86 -2.78
CA ILE A 39 5.19 2.93 -2.45
C ILE A 39 5.82 4.31 -2.76
N GLU A 40 7.10 4.48 -2.48
CA GLU A 40 7.81 5.73 -2.74
C GLU A 40 7.92 6.09 -4.22
N LEU A 41 7.64 5.16 -5.13
CA LEU A 41 7.57 5.45 -6.56
C LEU A 41 6.27 6.15 -6.95
N LEU A 42 5.21 6.02 -6.16
CA LEU A 42 3.89 6.53 -6.51
C LEU A 42 3.84 8.05 -6.77
N PRO A 43 4.56 8.90 -6.03
CA PRO A 43 4.56 10.32 -6.35
C PRO A 43 5.03 10.64 -7.78
N ASP A 44 5.95 9.83 -8.33
CA ASP A 44 6.43 10.00 -9.71
C ASP A 44 5.54 9.29 -10.72
N PHE A 45 4.83 8.25 -10.30
CA PHE A 45 3.97 7.43 -11.16
C PHE A 45 2.60 7.20 -10.51
N PRO A 46 1.82 8.29 -10.32
CA PRO A 46 0.57 8.19 -9.54
C PRO A 46 -0.50 7.29 -10.17
N LYS A 47 -0.43 7.05 -11.46
CA LYS A 47 -1.40 6.20 -12.16
C LYS A 47 -0.90 4.76 -12.36
N MET A 48 0.16 4.37 -11.64
CA MET A 48 0.72 3.03 -11.76
C MET A 48 -0.26 1.93 -11.31
N GLY A 49 -1.08 2.20 -10.30
CA GLY A 49 -2.14 1.28 -9.86
C GLY A 49 -3.37 1.33 -10.76
N VAL A 50 -4.28 0.38 -10.59
CA VAL A 50 -5.54 0.34 -11.34
C VAL A 50 -6.66 1.03 -10.56
N PRO A 51 -7.59 1.73 -11.25
CA PRO A 51 -8.74 2.35 -10.57
C PRO A 51 -9.58 1.35 -9.80
N VAL A 52 -10.09 1.77 -8.64
CA VAL A 52 -10.98 0.96 -7.81
C VAL A 52 -12.42 1.31 -8.21
N GLU A 53 -13.06 0.42 -8.97
CA GLU A 53 -14.37 0.67 -9.57
C GLU A 53 -15.47 0.97 -8.56
N MET A 54 -15.39 0.37 -7.37
CA MET A 54 -16.41 0.55 -6.34
C MET A 54 -16.23 1.82 -5.52
N ALA A 55 -15.15 2.56 -5.72
CA ALA A 55 -14.93 3.82 -5.02
C ALA A 55 -15.84 4.91 -5.60
N PRO A 56 -16.28 5.90 -4.78
CA PRO A 56 -17.09 7.02 -5.28
C PRO A 56 -16.42 7.78 -6.42
N GLU A 57 -15.07 7.87 -6.38
CA GLU A 57 -14.27 8.48 -7.44
C GLU A 57 -13.19 7.48 -7.87
N PRO A 58 -13.53 6.51 -8.74
CA PRO A 58 -12.60 5.41 -9.08
C PRO A 58 -11.25 5.89 -9.61
N GLU A 59 -11.22 6.98 -10.36
CA GLU A 59 -9.98 7.50 -10.92
C GLU A 59 -9.03 8.05 -9.85
N SER A 60 -9.55 8.50 -8.70
CA SER A 60 -8.73 9.04 -7.62
C SER A 60 -8.27 8.00 -6.62
N VAL A 61 -8.92 6.82 -6.60
CA VAL A 61 -8.54 5.72 -5.71
C VAL A 61 -8.05 4.56 -6.56
N ARG A 62 -6.86 4.06 -6.25
CA ARG A 62 -6.22 3.01 -7.03
C ARG A 62 -5.64 1.93 -6.13
N ASP A 63 -5.58 0.72 -6.66
CA ASP A 63 -4.89 -0.41 -6.03
C ASP A 63 -3.69 -0.78 -6.85
N ILE A 64 -2.55 -0.97 -6.20
CA ILE A 64 -1.36 -1.50 -6.84
C ILE A 64 -0.94 -2.80 -6.15
N VAL A 65 -0.56 -3.79 -6.95
CA VAL A 65 -0.18 -5.12 -6.45
C VAL A 65 1.33 -5.27 -6.52
N PHE A 66 1.93 -5.60 -5.39
CA PHE A 66 3.34 -5.95 -5.29
C PHE A 66 3.45 -7.38 -4.77
N GLY A 67 3.73 -8.32 -5.67
CA GLY A 67 3.74 -9.73 -5.30
C GLY A 67 2.36 -10.16 -4.79
N LYS A 68 2.28 -10.49 -3.49
CA LYS A 68 1.02 -10.90 -2.84
C LYS A 68 0.40 -9.80 -1.98
N TYR A 69 0.91 -8.58 -2.08
CA TYR A 69 0.45 -7.46 -1.27
C TYR A 69 -0.26 -6.44 -2.12
N ILE A 70 -1.34 -5.87 -1.59
CA ILE A 70 -2.12 -4.85 -2.26
C ILE A 70 -1.99 -3.56 -1.45
N VAL A 71 -1.70 -2.46 -2.15
CA VAL A 71 -1.63 -1.11 -1.58
C VAL A 71 -2.73 -0.29 -2.21
N ARG A 72 -3.66 0.19 -1.40
CA ARG A 72 -4.71 1.11 -1.84
C ARG A 72 -4.31 2.53 -1.52
N TYR A 73 -4.39 3.40 -2.50
CA TYR A 73 -4.00 4.80 -2.33
C TYR A 73 -4.95 5.72 -3.07
N SER A 74 -4.98 6.99 -2.64
CA SER A 74 -5.73 8.03 -3.33
C SER A 74 -4.78 9.07 -3.91
N VAL A 75 -5.15 9.58 -5.09
CA VAL A 75 -4.35 10.55 -5.83
C VAL A 75 -5.03 11.91 -5.74
N HIS A 76 -4.29 12.90 -5.27
CA HIS A 76 -4.73 14.29 -5.17
C HIS A 76 -3.76 15.17 -5.95
N ILE A 77 -4.08 16.44 -6.12
CA ILE A 77 -3.27 17.34 -6.96
C ILE A 77 -1.78 17.36 -6.57
N LYS A 78 -1.49 17.40 -5.28
CA LYS A 78 -0.11 17.48 -4.77
C LYS A 78 0.24 16.40 -3.76
N THR A 79 -0.63 15.41 -3.59
CA THR A 79 -0.47 14.44 -2.51
C THR A 79 -0.96 13.07 -2.95
N ILE A 80 -0.19 12.04 -2.59
CA ILE A 80 -0.61 10.63 -2.63
C ILE A 80 -0.86 10.22 -1.18
N ILE A 81 -2.02 9.66 -0.90
CA ILE A 81 -2.37 9.17 0.44
C ILE A 81 -2.49 7.66 0.39
N ILE A 82 -1.67 6.97 1.17
CA ILE A 82 -1.74 5.51 1.30
C ILE A 82 -2.86 5.20 2.30
N LEU A 83 -3.92 4.56 1.80
CA LEU A 83 -5.14 4.32 2.57
C LEU A 83 -5.06 3.02 3.37
N ARG A 84 -4.74 1.92 2.72
CA ARG A 84 -4.69 0.59 3.32
C ARG A 84 -3.64 -0.28 2.63
N VAL A 85 -3.14 -1.27 3.37
CA VAL A 85 -2.23 -2.29 2.83
C VAL A 85 -2.66 -3.65 3.37
N TRP A 86 -2.74 -4.68 2.50
CA TRP A 86 -3.08 -6.03 2.96
C TRP A 86 -2.42 -7.09 2.10
N HIS A 87 -2.37 -8.31 2.62
CA HIS A 87 -1.96 -9.48 1.86
C HIS A 87 -3.19 -10.05 1.15
N ALA A 88 -3.03 -10.53 -0.08
CA ALA A 88 -4.13 -11.04 -0.90
C ALA A 88 -4.97 -12.11 -0.17
N LEU A 89 -4.35 -12.94 0.66
CA LEU A 89 -5.06 -13.97 1.41
C LEU A 89 -5.88 -13.45 2.58
N GLU A 90 -5.61 -12.22 3.06
CA GLU A 90 -6.40 -11.61 4.13
C GLU A 90 -7.76 -11.11 3.64
N GLY A 91 -7.85 -10.84 2.34
CA GLY A 91 -8.99 -10.16 1.76
C GLY A 91 -8.90 -8.64 1.91
N GLU A 92 -9.76 -7.93 1.22
CA GLU A 92 -9.79 -6.47 1.19
C GLU A 92 -10.06 -5.89 2.58
N ARG A 93 -9.33 -4.85 2.93
CA ARG A 93 -9.44 -4.15 4.21
C ARG A 93 -10.28 -2.84 4.11
#